data_dd139676c23bbbd57f8b3702bdd42cfc
#
_entry.id   dd139676c23bbbd57f8b3702bdd42cfc
#
_cell.length_a   1.000
_cell.length_b   1.000
_cell.length_c   1.000
_cell.angle_alpha   90.00
_cell.angle_beta   90.00
_cell.angle_gamma   90.00
#
_symmetry.space_group_name_H-M   'P 1'
#
loop_
_entity.id
_entity.type
_entity.pdbx_description
1 polymer ?
#
loop_
_entity_poly.entity_id
_entity_poly.type
_entity_poly.pdbx_seq_one_letter_code
_entity_poly.pdbx_strand_id
1 'polypeptide(L)'
;MARENTLTREFLRHFIPAVLLNAVLVLGILALGQYLLIRQAEDQELSAIRNEFHQLTAGYAQQVLGAASALAGNPGVVAAFATAPSASQRTQLGAESDSLYRVLKSQYGHAVVVFIANQHVLYRANKPTFFGDHIIPRPDISQVIKTGLPVANLGLLKIVGYSVSGVAPVLSSDGTAIGVAQVSLPIASLYGRILHDIPGSGIAVLIHHNAASPDGVNGKMLGNNLVSYVSSPDLQEYIAQHPHMLRANYSGIARLKDGEFYHLFVMPLTGYDKKPLGLAVFGYNVTSTLRIAAITLGASLILSALVFLLIGLNLKRFVERRILAPVVELAQRLRAISLGERLEQSLEQTETNEIGILQTAAERLRKTLLNMLSHIKKSD
;
A
#
# COMPACT_ATOMS: atom_id res chain seq x y z
N MET A 1 37.00 -39.01 37.15
CA MET A 1 36.20 -38.66 35.95
C MET A 1 34.98 -37.76 36.20
N ALA A 2 34.43 -37.57 37.39
CA ALA A 2 33.21 -36.77 37.59
C ALA A 2 33.43 -35.25 37.80
N ARG A 3 34.67 -34.77 37.97
CA ARG A 3 34.99 -33.35 38.23
C ARG A 3 35.47 -32.53 37.01
N GLU A 4 35.78 -33.22 35.90
CA GLU A 4 36.31 -32.58 34.67
C GLU A 4 35.27 -31.80 33.90
N ASN A 5 34.00 -32.05 34.11
CA ASN A 5 32.89 -31.46 33.32
C ASN A 5 32.27 -30.17 33.91
N THR A 6 32.71 -29.71 35.12
CA THR A 6 32.08 -28.58 35.81
C THR A 6 32.36 -27.24 35.14
N LEU A 7 33.61 -26.92 34.81
CA LEU A 7 33.99 -25.66 34.14
C LEU A 7 33.40 -25.54 32.73
N THR A 8 33.50 -26.60 31.94
CA THR A 8 32.91 -26.64 30.60
C THR A 8 31.36 -26.50 30.66
N ARG A 9 30.73 -27.14 31.67
CA ARG A 9 29.28 -27.06 31.84
C ARG A 9 28.81 -25.71 32.33
N GLU A 10 29.56 -25.03 33.22
CA GLU A 10 29.27 -23.68 33.69
C GLU A 10 29.48 -22.65 32.55
N PHE A 11 30.56 -22.77 31.78
CA PHE A 11 30.80 -21.92 30.60
C PHE A 11 29.66 -22.05 29.60
N LEU A 12 29.27 -23.28 29.21
CA LEU A 12 28.19 -23.50 28.26
C LEU A 12 26.83 -22.99 28.78
N ARG A 13 26.60 -23.07 30.10
CA ARG A 13 25.37 -22.57 30.74
C ARG A 13 25.17 -21.07 30.56
N HIS A 14 26.22 -20.28 30.52
CA HIS A 14 26.16 -18.83 30.31
C HIS A 14 26.36 -18.42 28.85
N PHE A 15 27.16 -19.17 28.10
CA PHE A 15 27.50 -18.87 26.71
C PHE A 15 26.33 -19.14 25.75
N ILE A 16 25.65 -20.29 25.89
CA ILE A 16 24.53 -20.64 24.99
C ILE A 16 23.38 -19.61 25.07
N PRO A 17 22.90 -19.17 26.26
CA PRO A 17 21.89 -18.14 26.35
C PRO A 17 22.32 -16.78 25.76
N ALA A 18 23.57 -16.38 25.91
CA ALA A 18 24.09 -15.14 25.33
C ALA A 18 24.09 -15.17 23.80
N VAL A 19 24.52 -16.29 23.20
CA VAL A 19 24.47 -16.48 21.74
C VAL A 19 23.02 -16.51 21.23
N LEU A 20 22.14 -17.19 21.92
CA LEU A 20 20.70 -17.23 21.57
C LEU A 20 20.06 -15.85 21.68
N LEU A 21 20.35 -15.10 22.73
CA LEU A 21 19.85 -13.73 22.89
C LEU A 21 20.28 -12.82 21.74
N ASN A 22 21.57 -12.85 21.35
CA ASN A 22 22.07 -12.11 20.21
C ASN A 22 21.42 -12.54 18.89
N ALA A 23 21.21 -13.85 18.69
CA ALA A 23 20.53 -14.37 17.52
C ALA A 23 19.08 -13.82 17.43
N VAL A 24 18.32 -13.88 18.52
CA VAL A 24 16.96 -13.35 18.59
C VAL A 24 16.94 -11.84 18.32
N LEU A 25 17.88 -11.07 18.84
CA LEU A 25 17.97 -9.64 18.64
C LEU A 25 18.25 -9.29 17.16
N VAL A 26 19.20 -9.95 16.53
CA VAL A 26 19.53 -9.74 15.11
C VAL A 26 18.36 -10.13 14.22
N LEU A 27 17.72 -11.28 14.48
CA LEU A 27 16.53 -11.72 13.75
C LEU A 27 15.37 -10.74 13.91
N GLY A 28 15.18 -10.20 15.11
CA GLY A 28 14.17 -9.17 15.37
C GLY A 28 14.41 -7.89 14.58
N ILE A 29 15.66 -7.42 14.50
CA ILE A 29 16.04 -6.23 13.71
C ILE A 29 15.80 -6.49 12.22
N LEU A 30 16.17 -7.66 11.69
CA LEU A 30 15.95 -8.02 10.29
C LEU A 30 14.46 -8.08 9.96
N ALA A 31 13.65 -8.71 10.81
CA ALA A 31 12.20 -8.79 10.64
C ALA A 31 11.55 -7.39 10.66
N LEU A 32 11.95 -6.54 11.60
CA LEU A 32 11.48 -5.16 11.68
C LEU A 32 11.87 -4.35 10.42
N GLY A 33 13.12 -4.48 9.97
CA GLY A 33 13.60 -3.81 8.75
C GLY A 33 12.78 -4.21 7.51
N GLN A 34 12.52 -5.50 7.33
CA GLN A 34 11.68 -5.98 6.23
C GLN A 34 10.22 -5.50 6.35
N TYR A 35 9.66 -5.53 7.55
CA TYR A 35 8.32 -5.00 7.77
C TYR A 35 8.20 -3.51 7.38
N LEU A 36 9.18 -2.68 7.76
CA LEU A 36 9.20 -1.27 7.42
C LEU A 36 9.35 -1.03 5.92
N LEU A 37 10.20 -1.81 5.23
CA LEU A 37 10.35 -1.73 3.77
C LEU A 37 9.06 -2.11 3.02
N ILE A 38 8.38 -3.17 3.45
CA ILE A 38 7.09 -3.57 2.87
C ILE A 38 6.07 -2.44 3.04
N ARG A 39 5.96 -1.90 4.25
CA ARG A 39 5.03 -0.80 4.55
C ARG A 39 5.32 0.45 3.71
N GLN A 40 6.59 0.81 3.55
CA GLN A 40 6.99 1.94 2.72
C GLN A 40 6.64 1.72 1.24
N ALA A 41 6.85 0.51 0.71
CA ALA A 41 6.48 0.16 -0.66
C ALA A 41 4.95 0.24 -0.86
N GLU A 42 4.17 -0.28 0.08
CA GLU A 42 2.70 -0.18 0.06
C GLU A 42 2.22 1.28 0.05
N ASP A 43 2.77 2.14 0.91
CA ASP A 43 2.41 3.56 0.98
C ASP A 43 2.76 4.31 -0.32
N GLN A 44 3.86 3.95 -0.98
CA GLN A 44 4.26 4.50 -2.28
C GLN A 44 3.28 4.07 -3.39
N GLU A 45 2.93 2.79 -3.47
CA GLU A 45 1.95 2.29 -4.45
C GLU A 45 0.57 2.92 -4.25
N LEU A 46 0.08 3.03 -3.01
CA LEU A 46 -1.17 3.70 -2.69
C LEU A 46 -1.16 5.17 -3.14
N SER A 47 -0.05 5.87 -2.89
CA SER A 47 0.11 7.26 -3.30
C SER A 47 0.13 7.39 -4.81
N ALA A 48 0.77 6.47 -5.53
CA ALA A 48 0.81 6.44 -6.99
C ALA A 48 -0.60 6.24 -7.58
N ILE A 49 -1.35 5.25 -7.10
CA ILE A 49 -2.74 5.00 -7.55
C ILE A 49 -3.65 6.20 -7.27
N ARG A 50 -3.52 6.80 -6.08
CA ARG A 50 -4.28 8.01 -5.73
C ARG A 50 -3.97 9.17 -6.66
N ASN A 51 -2.69 9.41 -6.93
CA ASN A 51 -2.24 10.48 -7.83
C ASN A 51 -2.72 10.24 -9.26
N GLU A 52 -2.63 9.00 -9.75
CA GLU A 52 -3.13 8.64 -11.07
C GLU A 52 -4.65 8.85 -11.18
N PHE A 53 -5.43 8.43 -10.18
CA PHE A 53 -6.86 8.71 -10.13
C PHE A 53 -7.15 10.20 -10.21
N HIS A 54 -6.44 11.02 -9.44
CA HIS A 54 -6.61 12.47 -9.47
C HIS A 54 -6.22 13.07 -10.82
N GLN A 55 -5.10 12.64 -11.42
CA GLN A 55 -4.66 13.13 -12.72
C GLN A 55 -5.64 12.75 -13.85
N LEU A 56 -6.09 11.50 -13.87
CA LEU A 56 -7.08 11.05 -14.85
C LEU A 56 -8.41 11.81 -14.68
N THR A 57 -8.87 11.98 -13.44
CA THR A 57 -10.10 12.76 -13.16
C THR A 57 -9.94 14.22 -13.61
N ALA A 58 -8.81 14.85 -13.34
CA ALA A 58 -8.51 16.20 -13.79
C ALA A 58 -8.42 16.29 -15.33
N GLY A 59 -7.80 15.32 -15.99
CA GLY A 59 -7.74 15.23 -17.46
C GLY A 59 -9.13 15.12 -18.08
N TYR A 60 -10.00 14.27 -17.52
CA TYR A 60 -11.40 14.15 -17.95
C TYR A 60 -12.17 15.46 -17.70
N ALA A 61 -11.92 16.14 -16.58
CA ALA A 61 -12.56 17.42 -16.29
C ALA A 61 -12.18 18.48 -17.34
N GLN A 62 -10.92 18.54 -17.74
CA GLN A 62 -10.47 19.44 -18.81
C GLN A 62 -11.08 19.09 -20.17
N GLN A 63 -11.18 17.81 -20.51
CA GLN A 63 -11.79 17.37 -21.75
C GLN A 63 -13.28 17.76 -21.84
N VAL A 64 -14.07 17.45 -20.79
CA VAL A 64 -15.51 17.80 -20.81
C VAL A 64 -15.71 19.32 -20.77
N LEU A 65 -14.82 20.06 -20.09
CA LEU A 65 -14.86 21.52 -20.05
C LEU A 65 -14.57 22.12 -21.44
N GLY A 66 -13.53 21.65 -22.10
CA GLY A 66 -13.18 22.06 -23.47
C GLY A 66 -14.30 21.74 -24.47
N ALA A 67 -14.87 20.53 -24.37
CA ALA A 67 -16.00 20.11 -25.20
C ALA A 67 -17.26 20.96 -24.97
N ALA A 68 -17.61 21.23 -23.69
CA ALA A 68 -18.74 22.08 -23.35
C ALA A 68 -18.54 23.52 -23.83
N SER A 69 -17.31 24.06 -23.68
CA SER A 69 -16.96 25.42 -24.12
C SER A 69 -17.00 25.55 -25.65
N ALA A 70 -16.52 24.53 -26.37
CA ALA A 70 -16.59 24.51 -27.84
C ALA A 70 -18.06 24.48 -28.34
N LEU A 71 -18.92 23.70 -27.70
CA LEU A 71 -20.35 23.70 -28.04
C LEU A 71 -21.03 25.04 -27.68
N ALA A 72 -20.74 25.59 -26.50
CA ALA A 72 -21.33 26.83 -26.04
C ALA A 72 -20.94 28.03 -26.92
N GLY A 73 -19.70 28.03 -27.45
CA GLY A 73 -19.21 29.05 -28.37
C GLY A 73 -19.56 28.81 -29.85
N ASN A 74 -20.21 27.71 -30.20
CA ASN A 74 -20.60 27.42 -31.58
C ASN A 74 -21.68 28.39 -32.04
N PRO A 75 -21.48 29.15 -33.19
CA PRO A 75 -22.47 30.11 -33.66
C PRO A 75 -23.86 29.53 -33.90
N GLY A 76 -23.96 28.29 -34.38
CA GLY A 76 -25.25 27.61 -34.58
C GLY A 76 -25.98 27.31 -33.25
N VAL A 77 -25.23 26.97 -32.20
CA VAL A 77 -25.80 26.80 -30.84
C VAL A 77 -26.24 28.14 -30.27
N VAL A 78 -25.43 29.21 -30.38
CA VAL A 78 -25.82 30.56 -29.92
C VAL A 78 -27.07 31.04 -30.64
N ALA A 79 -27.13 30.89 -31.96
CA ALA A 79 -28.32 31.23 -32.73
C ALA A 79 -29.57 30.44 -32.33
N ALA A 80 -29.41 29.13 -32.03
CA ALA A 80 -30.53 28.30 -31.53
C ALA A 80 -31.03 28.80 -30.19
N PHE A 81 -30.15 29.22 -29.25
CA PHE A 81 -30.55 29.75 -27.97
C PHE A 81 -31.29 31.11 -28.03
N ALA A 82 -31.02 31.90 -29.10
CA ALA A 82 -31.70 33.17 -29.34
C ALA A 82 -33.14 33.00 -29.82
N THR A 83 -33.56 31.77 -30.19
CA THR A 83 -34.94 31.46 -30.65
C THR A 83 -35.77 30.94 -29.51
N ALA A 84 -37.13 31.11 -29.63
CA ALA A 84 -38.06 30.51 -28.68
C ALA A 84 -38.01 28.96 -28.74
N PRO A 85 -38.30 28.26 -27.62
CA PRO A 85 -38.30 26.81 -27.57
C PRO A 85 -39.22 26.22 -28.61
N SER A 86 -38.69 25.47 -29.57
CA SER A 86 -39.39 24.92 -30.72
C SER A 86 -38.78 23.60 -31.21
N ALA A 87 -39.48 22.90 -32.09
CA ALA A 87 -38.94 21.72 -32.73
C ALA A 87 -37.72 22.07 -33.63
N SER A 88 -37.77 23.22 -34.31
CA SER A 88 -36.65 23.72 -35.11
C SER A 88 -35.41 24.00 -34.30
N GLN A 89 -35.55 24.63 -33.14
CA GLN A 89 -34.45 24.85 -32.20
C GLN A 89 -33.76 23.53 -31.79
N ARG A 90 -34.58 22.50 -31.43
CA ARG A 90 -34.06 21.19 -31.03
C ARG A 90 -33.33 20.49 -32.17
N THR A 91 -33.87 20.58 -33.38
CA THR A 91 -33.24 20.02 -34.59
C THR A 91 -31.87 20.67 -34.82
N GLN A 92 -31.78 22.00 -34.69
CA GLN A 92 -30.52 22.73 -34.83
C GLN A 92 -29.53 22.35 -33.74
N LEU A 93 -29.90 22.36 -32.46
CA LEU A 93 -29.05 21.93 -31.37
C LEU A 93 -28.56 20.48 -31.55
N GLY A 94 -29.41 19.61 -32.08
CA GLY A 94 -29.07 18.24 -32.44
C GLY A 94 -27.97 18.18 -33.52
N ALA A 95 -28.15 18.92 -34.62
CA ALA A 95 -27.22 18.95 -35.73
C ALA A 95 -25.81 19.45 -35.26
N GLU A 96 -25.81 20.53 -34.48
CA GLU A 96 -24.55 21.14 -33.98
C GLU A 96 -23.79 20.28 -32.97
N SER A 97 -24.51 19.40 -32.23
CA SER A 97 -23.91 18.54 -31.20
C SER A 97 -23.63 17.10 -31.63
N ASP A 98 -24.22 16.63 -32.75
CA ASP A 98 -24.21 15.22 -33.14
C ASP A 98 -22.79 14.67 -33.40
N SER A 99 -21.96 15.43 -34.09
CA SER A 99 -20.58 15.03 -34.40
C SER A 99 -19.77 14.79 -33.11
N LEU A 100 -19.78 15.76 -32.19
CA LEU A 100 -19.08 15.66 -30.92
C LEU A 100 -19.66 14.53 -30.06
N TYR A 101 -20.99 14.42 -29.99
CA TYR A 101 -21.64 13.36 -29.23
C TYR A 101 -21.25 11.97 -29.72
N ARG A 102 -21.20 11.73 -31.04
CA ARG A 102 -20.75 10.46 -31.63
C ARG A 102 -19.32 10.12 -31.28
N VAL A 103 -18.41 11.11 -31.37
CA VAL A 103 -17.02 10.92 -30.99
C VAL A 103 -16.90 10.55 -29.50
N LEU A 104 -17.53 11.31 -28.62
CA LEU A 104 -17.48 11.02 -27.19
C LEU A 104 -18.11 9.65 -26.87
N LYS A 105 -19.22 9.30 -27.50
CA LYS A 105 -19.86 7.99 -27.33
C LYS A 105 -18.98 6.84 -27.80
N SER A 106 -18.28 6.99 -28.93
CA SER A 106 -17.36 5.96 -29.43
C SER A 106 -16.14 5.75 -28.53
N GLN A 107 -15.62 6.82 -27.93
CA GLN A 107 -14.44 6.76 -27.06
C GLN A 107 -14.75 6.28 -25.64
N TYR A 108 -15.90 6.67 -25.10
CA TYR A 108 -16.22 6.48 -23.68
C TYR A 108 -17.44 5.56 -23.43
N GLY A 109 -18.00 4.98 -24.48
CA GLY A 109 -19.18 4.12 -24.42
C GLY A 109 -20.48 4.88 -24.13
N HIS A 110 -20.45 5.76 -23.15
CA HIS A 110 -21.57 6.63 -22.77
C HIS A 110 -21.08 8.08 -22.62
N ALA A 111 -21.84 8.99 -23.18
CA ALA A 111 -21.63 10.43 -23.05
C ALA A 111 -22.99 11.13 -22.94
N VAL A 112 -23.01 12.28 -22.29
CA VAL A 112 -24.20 13.13 -22.22
C VAL A 112 -23.85 14.51 -22.73
N VAL A 113 -24.62 14.99 -23.67
CA VAL A 113 -24.59 16.37 -24.14
C VAL A 113 -25.96 16.96 -23.94
N VAL A 114 -26.05 18.05 -23.18
CA VAL A 114 -27.33 18.68 -22.79
C VAL A 114 -27.23 20.18 -22.95
N PHE A 115 -28.28 20.79 -23.46
CA PHE A 115 -28.46 22.23 -23.50
C PHE A 115 -29.60 22.63 -22.56
N ILE A 116 -29.31 23.65 -21.72
CA ILE A 116 -30.20 24.06 -20.63
C ILE A 116 -30.40 25.56 -20.67
N ALA A 117 -31.63 26.04 -20.61
CA ALA A 117 -31.96 27.43 -20.41
C ALA A 117 -33.13 27.57 -19.44
N ASN A 118 -33.10 28.60 -18.58
CA ASN A 118 -34.16 28.88 -17.60
C ASN A 118 -34.53 27.66 -16.73
N GLN A 119 -33.55 26.86 -16.33
CA GLN A 119 -33.71 25.62 -15.59
C GLN A 119 -34.50 24.50 -16.31
N HIS A 120 -34.72 24.64 -17.61
CA HIS A 120 -35.34 23.61 -18.44
C HIS A 120 -34.34 23.05 -19.46
N VAL A 121 -34.44 21.76 -19.70
CA VAL A 121 -33.66 21.10 -20.73
C VAL A 121 -34.25 21.42 -22.09
N LEU A 122 -33.45 22.05 -22.96
CA LEU A 122 -33.83 22.32 -24.32
C LEU A 122 -33.64 21.08 -25.22
N TYR A 123 -32.51 20.38 -25.06
CA TYR A 123 -32.16 19.22 -25.86
C TYR A 123 -31.14 18.33 -25.15
N ARG A 124 -31.22 17.02 -25.42
CA ARG A 124 -30.28 15.98 -25.01
C ARG A 124 -29.86 15.14 -26.19
N ALA A 125 -28.55 15.14 -26.54
CA ALA A 125 -28.08 14.27 -27.64
C ALA A 125 -28.20 12.77 -27.34
N ASN A 126 -28.08 12.37 -26.10
CA ASN A 126 -28.21 10.96 -25.68
C ASN A 126 -29.64 10.48 -25.55
N LYS A 127 -30.64 11.39 -25.45
CA LYS A 127 -32.07 11.10 -25.40
C LYS A 127 -32.87 12.24 -26.08
N PRO A 128 -32.85 12.34 -27.44
CA PRO A 128 -33.43 13.47 -28.16
C PRO A 128 -34.94 13.69 -27.94
N THR A 129 -35.63 12.64 -27.59
CA THR A 129 -37.08 12.69 -27.32
C THR A 129 -37.43 13.10 -25.89
N PHE A 130 -36.45 13.23 -25.00
CA PHE A 130 -36.66 13.61 -23.61
C PHE A 130 -36.14 15.03 -23.34
N PHE A 131 -37.02 16.01 -23.35
CA PHE A 131 -36.72 17.44 -23.20
C PHE A 131 -37.85 18.16 -22.47
N GLY A 132 -37.64 19.41 -22.09
CA GLY A 132 -38.60 20.28 -21.42
C GLY A 132 -38.73 20.06 -19.91
N ASP A 133 -38.08 19.04 -19.37
CA ASP A 133 -38.11 18.78 -17.94
C ASP A 133 -37.33 19.86 -17.19
N HIS A 134 -37.89 20.20 -16.02
CA HIS A 134 -37.23 21.11 -15.07
C HIS A 134 -36.09 20.38 -14.37
N ILE A 135 -34.90 21.00 -14.37
CA ILE A 135 -33.78 20.50 -13.61
C ILE A 135 -33.81 21.08 -12.17
N ILE A 136 -33.49 20.21 -11.21
CA ILE A 136 -33.27 20.68 -9.83
C ILE A 136 -32.13 21.70 -9.85
N PRO A 137 -32.25 22.85 -9.12
CA PRO A 137 -31.19 23.85 -9.08
C PRO A 137 -29.84 23.23 -8.73
N ARG A 138 -28.89 23.35 -9.64
CA ARG A 138 -27.53 22.83 -9.49
C ARG A 138 -26.57 23.98 -9.28
N PRO A 139 -25.72 23.91 -8.23
CA PRO A 139 -24.79 24.99 -7.91
C PRO A 139 -23.83 25.34 -9.06
N ASP A 140 -23.35 24.34 -9.81
CA ASP A 140 -22.47 24.52 -10.99
C ASP A 140 -23.14 25.32 -12.10
N ILE A 141 -24.36 24.98 -12.49
CA ILE A 141 -25.10 25.69 -13.52
C ILE A 141 -25.39 27.12 -13.08
N SER A 142 -25.84 27.29 -11.82
CA SER A 142 -26.12 28.63 -11.26
C SER A 142 -24.87 29.51 -11.24
N GLN A 143 -23.71 28.94 -10.92
CA GLN A 143 -22.45 29.67 -10.95
C GLN A 143 -22.07 30.07 -12.36
N VAL A 144 -22.13 29.16 -13.34
CA VAL A 144 -21.81 29.43 -14.73
C VAL A 144 -22.66 30.56 -15.30
N ILE A 145 -23.98 30.52 -15.04
CA ILE A 145 -24.89 31.58 -15.49
C ILE A 145 -24.54 32.92 -14.81
N LYS A 146 -24.23 32.91 -13.52
CA LYS A 146 -23.89 34.13 -12.76
C LYS A 146 -22.55 34.74 -13.15
N THR A 147 -21.54 33.91 -13.38
CA THR A 147 -20.15 34.37 -13.57
C THR A 147 -19.75 34.51 -15.05
N GLY A 148 -20.51 33.87 -15.96
CA GLY A 148 -20.11 33.74 -17.36
C GLY A 148 -18.85 32.89 -17.59
N LEU A 149 -18.37 32.16 -16.55
CA LEU A 149 -17.18 31.33 -16.64
C LEU A 149 -17.53 29.85 -16.65
N PRO A 150 -16.88 29.04 -17.52
CA PRO A 150 -17.11 27.61 -17.58
C PRO A 150 -16.53 26.89 -16.34
N VAL A 151 -17.17 25.80 -15.93
CA VAL A 151 -16.80 25.00 -14.77
C VAL A 151 -16.81 23.52 -15.09
N ALA A 152 -15.80 22.79 -14.58
CA ALA A 152 -15.85 21.33 -14.55
C ALA A 152 -16.00 20.82 -13.12
N ASN A 153 -16.79 19.77 -12.96
CA ASN A 153 -17.05 19.18 -11.65
C ASN A 153 -17.29 17.67 -11.72
N LEU A 154 -17.24 17.05 -10.54
CA LEU A 154 -17.76 15.71 -10.28
C LEU A 154 -19.17 15.84 -9.71
N GLY A 155 -20.11 15.05 -10.22
CA GLY A 155 -21.47 15.10 -9.76
C GLY A 155 -22.28 13.84 -10.10
N LEU A 156 -23.42 13.71 -9.42
CA LEU A 156 -24.39 12.66 -9.70
C LEU A 156 -25.42 13.19 -10.70
N LEU A 157 -25.47 12.53 -11.87
CA LEU A 157 -26.47 12.83 -12.88
C LEU A 157 -27.56 11.75 -12.91
N LYS A 158 -28.81 12.14 -12.99
CA LYS A 158 -29.99 11.26 -13.00
C LYS A 158 -29.90 10.12 -14.02
N ILE A 159 -29.31 10.38 -15.19
CA ILE A 159 -29.34 9.44 -16.34
C ILE A 159 -28.08 8.57 -16.40
N VAL A 160 -26.94 9.05 -15.92
CA VAL A 160 -25.61 8.43 -16.14
C VAL A 160 -24.90 8.09 -14.83
N GLY A 161 -25.51 8.41 -13.71
CA GLY A 161 -24.90 8.19 -12.40
C GLY A 161 -23.76 9.18 -12.12
N TYR A 162 -22.73 8.71 -11.43
CA TYR A 162 -21.58 9.52 -11.06
C TYR A 162 -20.73 9.85 -12.29
N SER A 163 -20.51 11.15 -12.53
CA SER A 163 -19.96 11.64 -13.79
C SER A 163 -19.03 12.83 -13.58
N VAL A 164 -18.10 12.99 -14.49
CA VAL A 164 -17.32 14.24 -14.67
C VAL A 164 -18.11 15.09 -15.67
N SER A 165 -18.43 16.32 -15.30
CA SER A 165 -19.22 17.24 -16.10
C SER A 165 -18.49 18.54 -16.35
N GLY A 166 -18.46 19.00 -17.59
CA GLY A 166 -18.11 20.36 -17.98
C GLY A 166 -19.39 21.14 -18.29
N VAL A 167 -19.53 22.32 -17.75
CA VAL A 167 -20.67 23.23 -17.96
C VAL A 167 -20.09 24.56 -18.45
N ALA A 168 -20.53 25.01 -19.60
CA ALA A 168 -20.07 26.27 -20.19
C ALA A 168 -21.26 27.19 -20.54
N PRO A 169 -21.13 28.52 -20.35
CA PRO A 169 -22.18 29.47 -20.68
C PRO A 169 -22.34 29.64 -22.17
N VAL A 170 -23.55 29.59 -22.65
CA VAL A 170 -23.90 30.11 -23.99
C VAL A 170 -24.14 31.60 -23.83
N LEU A 171 -23.29 32.40 -24.43
CA LEU A 171 -23.33 33.88 -24.34
C LEU A 171 -24.06 34.48 -25.54
N SER A 172 -24.92 35.44 -25.27
CA SER A 172 -25.47 36.33 -26.30
C SER A 172 -24.43 37.32 -26.81
N SER A 173 -24.77 38.10 -27.82
CA SER A 173 -23.88 39.08 -28.43
C SER A 173 -23.43 40.19 -27.48
N ASP A 174 -24.18 40.45 -26.41
CA ASP A 174 -23.86 41.43 -25.35
C ASP A 174 -23.03 40.81 -24.21
N GLY A 175 -22.69 39.52 -24.31
CA GLY A 175 -21.92 38.80 -23.27
C GLY A 175 -22.75 38.24 -22.13
N THR A 176 -24.08 38.35 -22.17
CA THR A 176 -24.95 37.80 -21.15
C THR A 176 -25.15 36.28 -21.31
N ALA A 177 -25.06 35.52 -20.24
CA ALA A 177 -25.32 34.08 -20.30
C ALA A 177 -26.82 33.79 -20.46
N ILE A 178 -27.20 33.27 -21.62
CA ILE A 178 -28.58 32.94 -22.01
C ILE A 178 -28.93 31.47 -21.72
N GLY A 179 -27.96 30.68 -21.33
CA GLY A 179 -28.10 29.30 -20.95
C GLY A 179 -26.75 28.61 -20.83
N VAL A 180 -26.74 27.28 -20.82
CA VAL A 180 -25.51 26.50 -20.71
C VAL A 180 -25.52 25.31 -21.65
N ALA A 181 -24.32 24.95 -22.16
CA ALA A 181 -24.00 23.66 -22.74
C ALA A 181 -23.29 22.82 -21.70
N GLN A 182 -23.73 21.58 -21.51
CA GLN A 182 -23.11 20.62 -20.61
C GLN A 182 -22.67 19.38 -21.36
N VAL A 183 -21.44 18.95 -21.11
CA VAL A 183 -20.87 17.68 -21.56
C VAL A 183 -20.50 16.88 -20.32
N SER A 184 -20.92 15.60 -20.27
CA SER A 184 -20.62 14.74 -19.13
C SER A 184 -20.21 13.35 -19.58
N LEU A 185 -19.21 12.82 -18.90
CA LEU A 185 -18.69 11.45 -19.08
C LEU A 185 -18.89 10.66 -17.79
N PRO A 186 -19.45 9.44 -17.87
CA PRO A 186 -19.56 8.57 -16.70
C PRO A 186 -18.18 8.24 -16.14
N ILE A 187 -18.06 8.28 -14.84
CA ILE A 187 -16.78 7.96 -14.20
C ILE A 187 -16.43 6.45 -14.35
N ALA A 188 -17.43 5.61 -14.64
CA ALA A 188 -17.21 4.20 -14.98
C ALA A 188 -16.25 4.01 -16.17
N SER A 189 -16.26 4.92 -17.15
CA SER A 189 -15.31 4.90 -18.27
C SER A 189 -13.86 5.20 -17.82
N LEU A 190 -13.70 6.03 -16.80
CA LEU A 190 -12.41 6.31 -16.16
C LEU A 190 -11.88 5.08 -15.42
N TYR A 191 -12.75 4.36 -14.72
CA TYR A 191 -12.36 3.15 -13.98
C TYR A 191 -11.85 2.05 -14.90
N GLY A 192 -12.46 1.90 -16.10
CA GLY A 192 -11.99 0.96 -17.11
C GLY A 192 -10.52 1.19 -17.49
N ARG A 193 -10.07 2.43 -17.58
CA ARG A 193 -8.66 2.77 -17.84
C ARG A 193 -7.77 2.40 -16.66
N ILE A 194 -8.13 2.80 -15.45
CA ILE A 194 -7.35 2.46 -14.24
C ILE A 194 -7.19 0.94 -14.10
N LEU A 195 -8.26 0.18 -14.33
CA LEU A 195 -8.21 -1.29 -14.30
C LEU A 195 -7.34 -1.89 -15.41
N HIS A 196 -7.26 -1.24 -16.57
CA HIS A 196 -6.40 -1.65 -17.67
C HIS A 196 -4.92 -1.35 -17.37
N ASP A 197 -4.63 -0.18 -16.81
CA ASP A 197 -3.28 0.30 -16.60
C ASP A 197 -2.63 -0.30 -15.34
N ILE A 198 -3.46 -0.78 -14.38
CA ILE A 198 -3.01 -1.45 -13.14
C ILE A 198 -3.58 -2.88 -13.10
N PRO A 199 -2.90 -3.87 -13.71
CA PRO A 199 -3.37 -5.26 -13.73
C PRO A 199 -3.59 -5.81 -12.33
N GLY A 200 -4.69 -6.54 -12.13
CA GLY A 200 -5.06 -7.11 -10.82
C GLY A 200 -5.66 -6.09 -9.86
N SER A 201 -5.99 -4.88 -10.33
CA SER A 201 -6.72 -3.91 -9.51
C SER A 201 -8.23 -4.17 -9.52
N GLY A 202 -8.91 -3.74 -8.45
CA GLY A 202 -10.36 -3.74 -8.32
C GLY A 202 -10.87 -2.38 -7.89
N ILE A 203 -12.06 -2.00 -8.37
CA ILE A 203 -12.69 -0.73 -8.00
C ILE A 203 -14.15 -0.95 -7.69
N ALA A 204 -14.63 -0.33 -6.60
CA ALA A 204 -16.05 -0.18 -6.33
C ALA A 204 -16.38 1.29 -6.03
N VAL A 205 -17.46 1.79 -6.60
CA VAL A 205 -17.96 3.14 -6.37
C VAL A 205 -19.31 3.05 -5.71
N LEU A 206 -19.37 3.64 -4.55
CA LEU A 206 -20.53 3.66 -3.67
C LEU A 206 -20.99 5.11 -3.49
N ILE A 207 -22.26 5.37 -3.70
CA ILE A 207 -22.85 6.69 -3.55
C ILE A 207 -23.73 6.69 -2.30
N HIS A 208 -23.58 7.69 -1.46
CA HIS A 208 -24.43 7.86 -0.28
C HIS A 208 -25.91 7.97 -0.69
N HIS A 209 -26.78 7.22 -0.02
CA HIS A 209 -28.21 7.22 -0.32
C HIS A 209 -28.80 8.64 -0.29
N ASN A 210 -28.38 9.46 0.65
CA ASN A 210 -28.85 10.85 0.77
C ASN A 210 -28.33 11.78 -0.34
N ALA A 211 -27.28 11.38 -1.05
CA ALA A 211 -26.73 12.12 -2.19
C ALA A 211 -27.33 11.63 -3.52
N ALA A 212 -27.90 10.42 -3.53
CA ALA A 212 -28.65 9.91 -4.67
C ALA A 212 -29.97 10.70 -4.79
N SER A 213 -30.21 11.26 -5.97
CA SER A 213 -31.49 11.94 -6.24
C SER A 213 -32.65 10.95 -6.01
N PRO A 214 -33.76 11.36 -5.36
CA PRO A 214 -34.88 10.46 -5.03
C PRO A 214 -35.48 9.73 -6.21
N ASP A 215 -35.23 10.19 -7.43
CA ASP A 215 -35.98 9.80 -8.64
C ASP A 215 -35.21 8.89 -9.61
N GLY A 216 -34.17 8.14 -9.21
CA GLY A 216 -33.79 7.27 -10.28
C GLY A 216 -32.41 6.67 -10.43
N VAL A 217 -31.64 6.50 -9.41
CA VAL A 217 -30.49 5.59 -9.50
C VAL A 217 -30.91 4.23 -8.94
N ASN A 218 -31.34 3.33 -9.83
CA ASN A 218 -31.63 1.94 -9.48
C ASN A 218 -30.29 1.21 -9.34
N GLY A 219 -29.99 0.68 -8.16
CA GLY A 219 -28.79 -0.11 -7.92
C GLY A 219 -28.91 -0.93 -6.63
N LYS A 220 -28.01 -1.87 -6.46
CA LYS A 220 -27.94 -2.68 -5.25
C LYS A 220 -27.42 -1.82 -4.09
N MET A 221 -28.13 -1.88 -2.96
CA MET A 221 -27.69 -1.19 -1.74
C MET A 221 -26.66 -2.03 -0.99
N LEU A 222 -25.61 -1.38 -0.52
CA LEU A 222 -24.64 -1.92 0.45
C LEU A 222 -24.61 -1.02 1.68
N GLY A 223 -25.29 -1.44 2.73
CA GLY A 223 -25.55 -0.58 3.88
C GLY A 223 -26.34 0.66 3.47
N ASN A 224 -25.81 1.83 3.79
CA ASN A 224 -26.42 3.13 3.43
C ASN A 224 -25.90 3.70 2.09
N ASN A 225 -25.26 2.87 1.27
CA ASN A 225 -24.65 3.30 0.01
C ASN A 225 -25.26 2.51 -1.16
N LEU A 226 -25.48 3.22 -2.26
CA LEU A 226 -25.86 2.64 -3.54
C LEU A 226 -24.61 2.25 -4.32
N VAL A 227 -24.55 1.03 -4.84
CA VAL A 227 -23.48 0.57 -5.73
C VAL A 227 -23.67 1.20 -7.10
N SER A 228 -22.81 2.16 -7.44
CA SER A 228 -22.80 2.78 -8.78
C SER A 228 -21.98 1.97 -9.78
N TYR A 229 -20.87 1.41 -9.33
CA TYR A 229 -19.99 0.58 -10.13
C TYR A 229 -19.22 -0.41 -9.24
N VAL A 230 -18.96 -1.59 -9.75
CA VAL A 230 -18.04 -2.56 -9.14
C VAL A 230 -17.37 -3.40 -10.23
N SER A 231 -16.06 -3.56 -10.13
CA SER A 231 -15.27 -4.28 -11.13
C SER A 231 -15.35 -5.81 -11.00
N SER A 232 -15.61 -6.33 -9.79
CA SER A 232 -15.70 -7.77 -9.56
C SER A 232 -16.77 -8.13 -8.52
N PRO A 233 -17.47 -9.27 -8.69
CA PRO A 233 -18.41 -9.79 -7.70
C PRO A 233 -17.75 -10.05 -6.33
N ASP A 234 -16.52 -10.53 -6.32
CA ASP A 234 -15.79 -10.87 -5.08
C ASP A 234 -15.50 -9.65 -4.23
N LEU A 235 -15.10 -8.53 -4.88
CA LEU A 235 -14.94 -7.26 -4.20
C LEU A 235 -16.27 -6.75 -3.62
N GLN A 236 -17.37 -6.87 -4.39
CA GLN A 236 -18.70 -6.48 -3.93
C GLN A 236 -19.14 -7.29 -2.71
N GLU A 237 -18.93 -8.60 -2.74
CA GLU A 237 -19.29 -9.47 -1.63
C GLU A 237 -18.43 -9.20 -0.39
N TYR A 238 -17.12 -9.01 -0.57
CA TYR A 238 -16.23 -8.65 0.53
C TYR A 238 -16.69 -7.35 1.21
N ILE A 239 -17.00 -6.31 0.43
CA ILE A 239 -17.51 -5.03 0.95
C ILE A 239 -18.83 -5.24 1.72
N ALA A 240 -19.73 -6.08 1.20
CA ALA A 240 -20.99 -6.38 1.87
C ALA A 240 -20.83 -7.06 3.23
N GLN A 241 -19.83 -7.92 3.38
CA GLN A 241 -19.51 -8.63 4.61
C GLN A 241 -18.72 -7.77 5.62
N HIS A 242 -18.04 -6.71 5.15
CA HIS A 242 -17.17 -5.87 5.96
C HIS A 242 -17.55 -4.38 5.90
N PRO A 243 -18.77 -3.99 6.31
CA PRO A 243 -19.25 -2.61 6.19
C PRO A 243 -18.44 -1.59 6.99
N HIS A 244 -17.69 -2.01 8.02
CA HIS A 244 -16.83 -1.16 8.83
C HIS A 244 -15.67 -0.52 8.02
N MET A 245 -15.30 -1.09 6.88
CA MET A 245 -14.29 -0.53 5.98
C MET A 245 -14.80 0.69 5.20
N LEU A 246 -16.12 0.87 5.08
CA LEU A 246 -16.74 1.97 4.34
C LEU A 246 -16.64 3.30 5.10
N ARG A 247 -15.41 3.70 5.39
CA ARG A 247 -15.08 4.99 5.98
C ARG A 247 -13.95 5.64 5.19
N ALA A 248 -13.98 6.97 5.10
CA ALA A 248 -12.93 7.72 4.42
C ALA A 248 -11.54 7.37 4.98
N ASN A 249 -10.57 7.23 4.09
CA ASN A 249 -9.18 6.91 4.39
C ASN A 249 -8.95 5.54 5.08
N TYR A 250 -9.89 4.60 4.96
CA TYR A 250 -9.61 3.22 5.35
C TYR A 250 -8.50 2.65 4.46
N SER A 251 -7.61 1.87 5.06
CA SER A 251 -6.57 1.11 4.37
C SER A 251 -6.38 -0.22 5.11
N GLY A 252 -6.27 -1.33 4.38
CA GLY A 252 -6.07 -2.64 4.98
C GLY A 252 -5.97 -3.76 3.95
N ILE A 253 -5.35 -4.87 4.36
CA ILE A 253 -5.23 -6.07 3.54
C ILE A 253 -6.47 -6.94 3.72
N ALA A 254 -7.01 -7.41 2.61
CA ALA A 254 -8.18 -8.29 2.52
C ALA A 254 -7.84 -9.55 1.73
N ARG A 255 -8.38 -10.68 2.13
CA ARG A 255 -8.36 -11.88 1.31
C ARG A 255 -9.72 -12.04 0.65
N LEU A 256 -9.76 -11.99 -0.67
CA LEU A 256 -11.00 -12.18 -1.41
C LEU A 256 -11.30 -13.68 -1.64
N LYS A 257 -12.45 -13.99 -2.24
CA LYS A 257 -12.89 -15.38 -2.48
C LYS A 257 -12.03 -16.14 -3.47
N ASP A 258 -11.35 -15.44 -4.38
CA ASP A 258 -10.37 -16.02 -5.30
C ASP A 258 -9.12 -16.57 -4.57
N GLY A 259 -9.03 -16.33 -3.26
CA GLY A 259 -7.91 -16.74 -2.40
C GLY A 259 -6.73 -15.79 -2.40
N GLU A 260 -6.76 -14.77 -3.23
CA GLU A 260 -5.72 -13.74 -3.38
C GLU A 260 -5.83 -12.66 -2.32
N PHE A 261 -4.70 -12.00 -2.02
CA PHE A 261 -4.64 -10.89 -1.09
C PHE A 261 -4.68 -9.56 -1.83
N TYR A 262 -5.55 -8.69 -1.39
CA TYR A 262 -5.71 -7.33 -1.93
C TYR A 262 -5.46 -6.30 -0.83
N HIS A 263 -4.73 -5.25 -1.19
CA HIS A 263 -4.70 -4.06 -0.35
C HIS A 263 -5.86 -3.16 -0.76
N LEU A 264 -6.81 -2.99 0.15
CA LEU A 264 -8.00 -2.17 -0.07
C LEU A 264 -7.80 -0.80 0.58
N PHE A 265 -8.15 0.26 -0.14
CA PHE A 265 -8.22 1.60 0.42
C PHE A 265 -9.45 2.36 -0.07
N VAL A 266 -9.93 3.28 0.75
CA VAL A 266 -11.17 4.00 0.52
C VAL A 266 -10.90 5.49 0.40
N MET A 267 -11.34 6.07 -0.72
CA MET A 267 -11.26 7.51 -0.98
C MET A 267 -12.65 8.13 -0.92
N PRO A 268 -12.81 9.30 -0.26
CA PRO A 268 -14.05 10.04 -0.31
C PRO A 268 -14.24 10.66 -1.70
N LEU A 269 -15.46 10.59 -2.20
CA LEU A 269 -15.89 11.28 -3.42
C LEU A 269 -16.66 12.52 -3.02
N THR A 270 -16.23 13.68 -3.47
CA THR A 270 -16.86 14.97 -3.18
C THR A 270 -17.44 15.58 -4.44
N GLY A 271 -18.57 16.27 -4.28
CA GLY A 271 -19.20 17.03 -5.34
C GLY A 271 -18.61 18.42 -5.53
N TYR A 272 -19.22 19.17 -6.44
CA TYR A 272 -18.85 20.55 -6.75
C TYR A 272 -18.94 21.46 -5.50
N ASP A 273 -19.95 21.26 -4.68
CA ASP A 273 -20.19 22.01 -3.41
C ASP A 273 -19.33 21.48 -2.26
N LYS A 274 -18.33 20.64 -2.55
CA LYS A 274 -17.45 19.95 -1.59
C LYS A 274 -18.18 19.02 -0.60
N LYS A 275 -19.47 18.77 -0.80
CA LYS A 275 -20.19 17.80 0.01
C LYS A 275 -19.81 16.37 -0.35
N PRO A 276 -19.80 15.45 0.62
CA PRO A 276 -19.52 14.05 0.36
C PRO A 276 -20.66 13.45 -0.48
N LEU A 277 -20.28 12.91 -1.64
CA LEU A 277 -21.20 12.19 -2.55
C LEU A 277 -21.18 10.68 -2.31
N GLY A 278 -20.04 10.14 -1.87
CA GLY A 278 -19.86 8.72 -1.73
C GLY A 278 -18.42 8.34 -1.44
N LEU A 279 -18.12 7.09 -1.74
CA LEU A 279 -16.81 6.46 -1.51
C LEU A 279 -16.37 5.72 -2.77
N ALA A 280 -15.08 5.80 -3.10
CA ALA A 280 -14.41 4.92 -4.03
C ALA A 280 -13.53 3.95 -3.25
N VAL A 281 -13.78 2.65 -3.40
CA VAL A 281 -12.96 1.59 -2.83
C VAL A 281 -12.05 1.07 -3.93
N PHE A 282 -10.76 1.17 -3.71
CA PHE A 282 -9.74 0.61 -4.60
C PHE A 282 -9.12 -0.61 -3.95
N GLY A 283 -8.84 -1.63 -4.77
CA GLY A 283 -8.10 -2.80 -4.36
C GLY A 283 -7.03 -3.11 -5.40
N TYR A 284 -5.82 -3.45 -4.96
CA TYR A 284 -4.81 -4.01 -5.85
C TYR A 284 -4.24 -5.29 -5.25
N ASN A 285 -3.90 -6.23 -6.13
CA ASN A 285 -3.44 -7.55 -5.73
C ASN A 285 -2.01 -7.47 -5.18
N VAL A 286 -1.84 -7.85 -3.91
CA VAL A 286 -0.55 -7.87 -3.21
C VAL A 286 -0.04 -9.28 -2.93
N THR A 287 -0.69 -10.30 -3.47
CA THR A 287 -0.36 -11.72 -3.19
C THR A 287 1.08 -12.05 -3.55
N SER A 288 1.55 -11.62 -4.71
CA SER A 288 2.94 -11.84 -5.15
C SER A 288 3.94 -11.13 -4.23
N THR A 289 3.66 -9.89 -3.86
CA THR A 289 4.49 -9.09 -2.95
C THR A 289 4.58 -9.74 -1.57
N LEU A 290 3.45 -10.16 -1.00
CA LEU A 290 3.41 -10.85 0.29
C LEU A 290 4.11 -12.21 0.24
N ARG A 291 3.97 -12.96 -0.86
CA ARG A 291 4.67 -14.24 -1.06
C ARG A 291 6.17 -14.06 -1.13
N ILE A 292 6.66 -13.11 -1.92
CA ILE A 292 8.09 -12.78 -2.01
C ILE A 292 8.62 -12.35 -0.65
N ALA A 293 7.90 -11.47 0.05
CA ALA A 293 8.25 -11.02 1.39
C ALA A 293 8.35 -12.19 2.39
N ALA A 294 7.40 -13.12 2.38
CA ALA A 294 7.43 -14.30 3.24
C ALA A 294 8.62 -15.23 2.92
N ILE A 295 8.92 -15.46 1.64
CA ILE A 295 10.06 -16.28 1.22
C ILE A 295 11.39 -15.62 1.62
N THR A 296 11.55 -14.32 1.37
CA THR A 296 12.79 -13.59 1.71
C THR A 296 13.00 -13.52 3.21
N LEU A 297 11.93 -13.29 3.99
CA LEU A 297 11.99 -13.35 5.44
C LEU A 297 12.38 -14.75 5.93
N GLY A 298 11.72 -15.78 5.43
CA GLY A 298 12.03 -17.17 5.80
C GLY A 298 13.46 -17.55 5.47
N ALA A 299 13.94 -17.23 4.26
CA ALA A 299 15.31 -17.50 3.85
C ALA A 299 16.35 -16.75 4.71
N SER A 300 16.11 -15.48 5.03
CA SER A 300 17.00 -14.69 5.89
C SER A 300 17.05 -15.22 7.31
N LEU A 301 15.93 -15.68 7.85
CA LEU A 301 15.86 -16.31 9.17
C LEU A 301 16.67 -17.62 9.21
N ILE A 302 16.50 -18.49 8.21
CA ILE A 302 17.23 -19.76 8.12
C ILE A 302 18.74 -19.51 7.97
N LEU A 303 19.13 -18.59 7.08
CA LEU A 303 20.54 -18.26 6.87
C LEU A 303 21.19 -17.70 8.14
N SER A 304 20.51 -16.78 8.82
CA SER A 304 21.00 -16.21 10.08
C SER A 304 21.13 -17.28 11.17
N ALA A 305 20.17 -18.17 11.31
CA ALA A 305 20.23 -19.28 12.26
C ALA A 305 21.43 -20.20 11.97
N LEU A 306 21.70 -20.50 10.69
CA LEU A 306 22.85 -21.30 10.27
C LEU A 306 24.18 -20.63 10.62
N VAL A 307 24.31 -19.32 10.35
CA VAL A 307 25.51 -18.53 10.67
C VAL A 307 25.76 -18.53 12.20
N PHE A 308 24.72 -18.28 13.01
CA PHE A 308 24.83 -18.32 14.46
C PHE A 308 25.21 -19.71 15.00
N LEU A 309 24.63 -20.77 14.40
CA LEU A 309 25.00 -22.15 14.75
C LEU A 309 26.48 -22.42 14.46
N LEU A 310 26.97 -22.03 13.28
CA LEU A 310 28.38 -22.20 12.89
C LEU A 310 29.34 -21.41 13.80
N ILE A 311 29.00 -20.14 14.10
CA ILE A 311 29.78 -19.31 15.04
C ILE A 311 29.81 -19.97 16.42
N GLY A 312 28.65 -20.38 16.94
CA GLY A 312 28.54 -21.05 18.24
C GLY A 312 29.35 -22.33 18.33
N LEU A 313 29.30 -23.20 17.31
CA LEU A 313 30.08 -24.42 17.25
C LEU A 313 31.59 -24.16 17.18
N ASN A 314 32.01 -23.18 16.35
CA ASN A 314 33.41 -22.81 16.24
C ASN A 314 33.95 -22.20 17.55
N LEU A 315 33.20 -21.31 18.18
CA LEU A 315 33.58 -20.70 19.43
C LEU A 315 33.63 -21.72 20.60
N LYS A 316 32.66 -22.64 20.65
CA LYS A 316 32.70 -23.76 21.59
C LYS A 316 33.99 -24.58 21.42
N ARG A 317 34.31 -24.99 20.18
CA ARG A 317 35.54 -25.77 19.88
C ARG A 317 36.80 -25.01 20.24
N PHE A 318 36.86 -23.71 19.94
CA PHE A 318 37.96 -22.84 20.26
C PHE A 318 38.19 -22.76 21.77
N VAL A 319 37.17 -22.47 22.55
CA VAL A 319 37.28 -22.36 24.01
C VAL A 319 37.63 -23.72 24.65
N GLU A 320 36.99 -24.81 24.23
CA GLU A 320 37.28 -26.14 24.77
C GLU A 320 38.74 -26.54 24.50
N ARG A 321 39.24 -26.37 23.28
CA ARG A 321 40.56 -26.87 22.86
C ARG A 321 41.69 -25.93 23.24
N ARG A 322 41.49 -24.62 23.15
CA ARG A 322 42.58 -23.64 23.32
C ARG A 322 42.67 -23.04 24.71
N ILE A 323 41.59 -23.15 25.51
CA ILE A 323 41.56 -22.55 26.86
C ILE A 323 41.30 -23.64 27.92
N LEU A 324 40.17 -24.33 27.84
CA LEU A 324 39.76 -25.25 28.91
C LEU A 324 40.65 -26.49 29.02
N ALA A 325 40.96 -27.14 27.92
CA ALA A 325 41.78 -28.36 27.95
C ALA A 325 43.20 -28.12 28.50
N PRO A 326 43.95 -27.09 28.04
CA PRO A 326 45.27 -26.81 28.61
C PRO A 326 45.23 -26.39 30.09
N VAL A 327 44.24 -25.62 30.51
CA VAL A 327 44.08 -25.22 31.92
C VAL A 327 43.78 -26.39 32.84
N VAL A 328 42.88 -27.28 32.41
CA VAL A 328 42.53 -28.50 33.17
C VAL A 328 43.73 -29.45 33.28
N GLU A 329 44.48 -29.62 32.18
CA GLU A 329 45.70 -30.43 32.19
C GLU A 329 46.76 -29.85 33.15
N LEU A 330 46.98 -28.54 33.09
CA LEU A 330 47.92 -27.86 34.00
C LEU A 330 47.48 -28.00 35.44
N ALA A 331 46.20 -27.85 35.76
CA ALA A 331 45.65 -28.02 37.08
C ALA A 331 45.85 -29.46 37.63
N GLN A 332 45.64 -30.48 36.78
CA GLN A 332 45.90 -31.88 37.15
C GLN A 332 47.38 -32.15 37.40
N ARG A 333 48.25 -31.63 36.54
CA ARG A 333 49.71 -31.78 36.72
C ARG A 333 50.21 -31.06 37.98
N LEU A 334 49.73 -29.85 38.26
CA LEU A 334 50.06 -29.14 39.51
C LEU A 334 49.58 -29.90 40.77
N ARG A 335 48.39 -30.53 40.70
CA ARG A 335 47.88 -31.37 41.77
C ARG A 335 48.79 -32.60 41.99
N ALA A 336 49.22 -33.28 40.93
CA ALA A 336 50.14 -34.42 41.07
C ALA A 336 51.46 -34.01 41.68
N ILE A 337 52.03 -32.85 41.24
CA ILE A 337 53.24 -32.25 41.80
C ILE A 337 53.10 -31.95 43.31
N SER A 338 51.95 -31.37 43.72
CA SER A 338 51.70 -31.03 45.14
C SER A 338 51.55 -32.26 46.04
N LEU A 339 51.20 -33.42 45.46
CA LEU A 339 51.15 -34.71 46.16
C LEU A 339 52.50 -35.47 46.14
N GLY A 340 53.54 -34.88 45.53
CA GLY A 340 54.83 -35.54 45.36
C GLY A 340 54.89 -36.55 44.23
N GLU A 341 53.83 -36.64 43.47
CA GLU A 341 53.71 -37.57 42.31
C GLU A 341 54.28 -36.94 41.04
N ARG A 342 54.96 -37.74 40.18
CA ARG A 342 55.45 -37.32 38.84
C ARG A 342 56.44 -36.11 38.88
N LEU A 343 57.16 -35.93 39.97
CA LEU A 343 58.15 -34.84 40.07
C LEU A 343 59.30 -34.95 39.10
N GLU A 344 59.59 -36.12 38.55
CA GLU A 344 60.65 -36.34 37.53
C GLU A 344 60.20 -36.01 36.11
N GLN A 345 58.88 -35.87 35.87
CA GLN A 345 58.39 -35.54 34.53
C GLN A 345 58.33 -34.01 34.35
N SER A 346 59.12 -33.49 33.37
CA SER A 346 59.13 -32.07 33.05
C SER A 346 57.76 -31.62 32.48
N LEU A 347 57.40 -30.37 32.81
CA LEU A 347 56.25 -29.68 32.19
C LEU A 347 56.79 -28.98 30.93
N GLU A 348 56.46 -29.53 29.76
CA GLU A 348 56.78 -28.86 28.50
C GLU A 348 55.87 -27.65 28.32
N GLN A 349 56.44 -26.54 27.89
CA GLN A 349 55.69 -25.35 27.50
C GLN A 349 55.13 -25.59 26.09
N THR A 350 53.82 -25.84 26.02
CA THR A 350 53.11 -26.11 24.74
C THR A 350 52.46 -24.87 24.17
N GLU A 351 52.29 -23.80 24.97
CA GLU A 351 51.59 -22.59 24.58
C GLU A 351 52.50 -21.35 24.76
N THR A 352 52.28 -20.33 23.88
CA THR A 352 53.04 -19.06 23.92
C THR A 352 52.26 -17.90 24.52
N ASN A 353 51.06 -18.16 25.01
CA ASN A 353 50.15 -17.20 25.62
C ASN A 353 50.20 -17.24 27.15
N GLU A 354 49.25 -16.65 27.87
CA GLU A 354 49.16 -16.61 29.32
C GLU A 354 49.16 -18.02 29.96
N ILE A 355 48.67 -19.01 29.24
CA ILE A 355 48.70 -20.42 29.67
C ILE A 355 50.14 -20.93 29.65
N GLY A 356 50.94 -20.57 28.66
CA GLY A 356 52.35 -20.87 28.59
C GLY A 356 53.18 -20.21 29.73
N ILE A 357 52.82 -18.99 30.13
CA ILE A 357 53.41 -18.34 31.30
C ILE A 357 53.12 -19.13 32.57
N LEU A 358 51.87 -19.60 32.74
CA LEU A 358 51.45 -20.45 33.86
C LEU A 358 52.18 -21.81 33.85
N GLN A 359 52.34 -22.44 32.67
CA GLN A 359 53.12 -23.67 32.52
C GLN A 359 54.58 -23.47 32.95
N THR A 360 55.20 -22.37 32.55
CA THR A 360 56.58 -22.02 32.94
C THR A 360 56.71 -21.79 34.42
N ALA A 361 55.77 -21.10 35.07
CA ALA A 361 55.74 -20.89 36.49
C ALA A 361 55.56 -22.20 37.27
N ALA A 362 54.70 -23.07 36.78
CA ALA A 362 54.49 -24.40 37.36
C ALA A 362 55.74 -25.30 37.24
N GLU A 363 56.46 -25.22 36.13
CA GLU A 363 57.74 -25.95 35.96
C GLU A 363 58.83 -25.45 36.88
N ARG A 364 58.93 -24.14 37.12
CA ARG A 364 59.81 -23.57 38.12
C ARG A 364 59.53 -24.09 39.53
N LEU A 365 58.24 -24.11 39.92
CA LEU A 365 57.80 -24.67 41.20
C LEU A 365 58.17 -26.16 41.32
N ARG A 366 57.93 -26.97 40.31
CA ARG A 366 58.29 -28.38 40.26
C ARG A 366 59.80 -28.56 40.50
N LYS A 367 60.66 -27.83 39.77
CA LYS A 367 62.14 -27.88 39.92
C LYS A 367 62.61 -27.54 41.36
N THR A 368 61.98 -26.51 41.94
CA THR A 368 62.30 -26.09 43.32
C THR A 368 61.91 -27.21 44.30
N LEU A 369 60.75 -27.83 44.17
CA LEU A 369 60.35 -28.95 45.03
C LEU A 369 61.24 -30.18 44.87
N LEU A 370 61.63 -30.52 43.62
CA LEU A 370 62.49 -31.64 43.30
C LEU A 370 63.89 -31.42 43.98
N ASN A 371 64.45 -30.21 43.88
CA ASN A 371 65.70 -29.86 44.50
C ASN A 371 65.63 -29.92 46.03
N MET A 372 64.60 -29.41 46.65
CA MET A 372 64.43 -29.48 48.10
C MET A 372 64.37 -30.93 48.59
N LEU A 373 63.56 -31.81 47.92
CA LEU A 373 63.46 -33.24 48.25
C LEU A 373 64.81 -33.98 48.07
N SER A 374 65.55 -33.63 47.04
CA SER A 374 66.91 -34.22 46.80
C SER A 374 67.92 -33.83 47.86
N HIS A 375 67.83 -32.59 48.43
CA HIS A 375 68.71 -32.15 49.56
C HIS A 375 68.34 -32.86 50.87
N ILE A 376 67.01 -33.07 51.14
CA ILE A 376 66.56 -33.78 52.33
C ILE A 376 67.07 -35.23 52.29
N LYS A 377 66.98 -35.91 51.15
CA LYS A 377 67.42 -37.31 50.94
C LYS A 377 68.95 -37.50 50.99
N LYS A 378 69.76 -36.45 50.92
CA LYS A 378 71.19 -36.46 51.08
C LYS A 378 71.65 -36.13 52.52
N SER A 379 70.73 -35.67 53.36
CA SER A 379 71.06 -35.32 54.77
C SER A 379 70.68 -36.45 55.75
N ASP A 380 69.93 -37.47 55.29
CA ASP A 380 69.73 -38.73 55.97
C ASP A 380 70.75 -39.78 55.46
#